data_c88521e0d1ae73b420c5849fcee91243
#
_entry.id   c88521e0d1ae73b420c5849fcee91243
#
_cell.length_a   1.000
_cell.length_b   1.000
_cell.length_c   1.000
_cell.angle_alpha   90.00
_cell.angle_beta   90.00
_cell.angle_gamma   90.00
#
_symmetry.space_group_name_H-M   'P 1'
#
loop_
_entity.id
_entity.type
_entity.pdbx_description
1 polymer ?
#
loop_
_entity_poly.entity_id
_entity_poly.type
_entity_poly.pdbx_seq_one_letter_code
_entity_poly.pdbx_strand_id
1 'polypeptide(L)'
;EGIIPESHLRNMKAYKDLFLNNFGNDDFIIMGLNSTKKRDDKNLFFNSMAVFNNKLDLIVNYNKVNLVPFGEFIPFEGIFGLIGLKSVTNEHHSFSKGSNRKPLNLKNNKFDLNLLPLICYEIIYSGQLSKDKNYDYIINISEDGWFGNSIGPKQHFSHSIFRSIESGKYIIRSANNGISAIINPMGIVDQKIEFGSAGVVELSSNKFVKLTVFTTYGNRIFLMLI
;
A
#
# COMPACT_ATOMS: atom_id res chain seq x y z
N GLU A 1 -4.66 0.51 5.19
CA GLU A 1 -5.26 -0.58 4.45
C GLU A 1 -6.75 -0.61 4.73
N GLY A 2 -7.62 -0.73 3.75
CA GLY A 2 -9.06 -1.02 3.78
C GLY A 2 -9.95 -0.63 4.97
N ILE A 3 -9.53 0.34 5.78
CA ILE A 3 -10.22 0.71 7.02
C ILE A 3 -11.51 1.47 6.75
N ILE A 4 -11.60 2.15 5.60
CA ILE A 4 -12.78 2.92 5.23
C ILE A 4 -13.64 2.07 4.27
N PRO A 5 -14.80 1.58 4.69
CA PRO A 5 -15.74 0.91 3.79
C PRO A 5 -16.20 1.88 2.69
N GLU A 6 -16.43 1.39 1.48
CA GLU A 6 -16.93 2.21 0.36
C GLU A 6 -18.24 2.94 0.69
N SER A 7 -19.08 2.33 1.53
CA SER A 7 -20.30 2.99 2.02
C SER A 7 -20.03 4.30 2.75
N HIS A 8 -18.88 4.42 3.43
CA HIS A 8 -18.43 5.65 4.08
C HIS A 8 -17.88 6.67 3.10
N LEU A 9 -17.37 6.27 1.92
CA LEU A 9 -17.01 7.22 0.88
C LEU A 9 -18.20 8.08 0.43
N ARG A 10 -19.39 7.49 0.40
CA ARG A 10 -20.63 8.24 0.10
C ARG A 10 -20.96 9.25 1.21
N ASN A 11 -20.58 8.95 2.44
CA ASN A 11 -20.76 9.83 3.61
C ASN A 11 -19.56 10.73 3.87
N MET A 12 -18.45 10.60 3.13
CA MET A 12 -17.29 11.49 3.23
C MET A 12 -17.62 12.95 2.93
N LYS A 13 -18.73 13.22 2.27
CA LYS A 13 -19.24 14.59 2.11
C LYS A 13 -19.44 15.30 3.47
N ALA A 14 -19.76 14.57 4.53
CA ALA A 14 -19.87 15.13 5.89
C ALA A 14 -18.52 15.58 6.47
N TYR A 15 -17.42 15.00 5.98
CA TYR A 15 -16.05 15.36 6.39
C TYR A 15 -15.37 16.31 5.41
N LYS A 16 -16.04 16.69 4.32
CA LYS A 16 -15.47 17.53 3.27
C LYS A 16 -14.92 18.85 3.81
N ASP A 17 -15.65 19.49 4.68
CA ASP A 17 -15.24 20.77 5.27
C ASP A 17 -13.97 20.61 6.13
N LEU A 18 -13.82 19.49 6.84
CA LEU A 18 -12.62 19.20 7.60
C LEU A 18 -11.39 19.12 6.67
N PHE A 19 -11.51 18.46 5.53
CA PHE A 19 -10.43 18.35 4.56
C PHE A 19 -10.15 19.69 3.85
N LEU A 20 -11.17 20.41 3.45
CA LEU A 20 -11.03 21.73 2.82
C LEU A 20 -10.35 22.75 3.75
N ASN A 21 -10.60 22.68 5.05
CA ASN A 21 -10.03 23.60 6.03
C ASN A 21 -8.57 23.26 6.39
N ASN A 22 -8.14 22.04 6.19
CA ASN A 22 -6.80 21.55 6.60
C ASN A 22 -5.85 21.28 5.44
N PHE A 23 -6.34 21.10 4.20
CA PHE A 23 -5.53 20.78 3.02
C PHE A 23 -5.73 21.80 1.91
N GLY A 24 -4.64 22.22 1.26
CA GLY A 24 -4.66 23.13 0.15
C GLY A 24 -5.14 22.49 -1.17
N ASN A 25 -5.38 23.33 -2.18
CA ASN A 25 -5.84 22.85 -3.50
C ASN A 25 -4.82 21.95 -4.22
N ASP A 26 -3.54 22.08 -3.88
CA ASP A 26 -2.44 21.32 -4.47
C ASP A 26 -2.03 20.11 -3.61
N ASP A 27 -2.78 19.79 -2.55
CA ASP A 27 -2.45 18.65 -1.70
C ASP A 27 -3.09 17.37 -2.22
N PHE A 28 -2.34 16.27 -2.12
CA PHE A 28 -2.82 14.93 -2.40
C PHE A 28 -3.00 14.16 -1.09
N ILE A 29 -4.14 13.51 -0.94
CA ILE A 29 -4.49 12.72 0.24
C ILE A 29 -4.53 11.26 -0.17
N ILE A 30 -3.65 10.44 0.41
CA ILE A 30 -3.54 9.01 0.11
C ILE A 30 -4.14 8.21 1.26
N MET A 31 -5.13 7.37 0.97
CA MET A 31 -5.83 6.57 1.97
C MET A 31 -6.08 5.15 1.49
N GLY A 32 -6.15 4.20 2.44
CA GLY A 32 -6.63 2.85 2.21
C GLY A 32 -8.15 2.78 2.30
N LEU A 33 -8.77 2.05 1.39
CA LEU A 33 -10.21 1.83 1.39
C LEU A 33 -10.59 0.51 0.71
N ASN A 34 -11.81 0.03 1.00
CA ASN A 34 -12.41 -1.04 0.23
C ASN A 34 -13.21 -0.43 -0.91
N SER A 35 -12.94 -0.85 -2.13
CA SER A 35 -13.66 -0.39 -3.32
C SER A 35 -14.45 -1.51 -3.97
N THR A 36 -15.55 -1.17 -4.65
CA THR A 36 -16.41 -2.11 -5.36
C THR A 36 -16.50 -1.73 -6.82
N LYS A 37 -16.43 -2.73 -7.69
CA LYS A 37 -16.65 -2.57 -9.13
C LYS A 37 -17.66 -3.61 -9.63
N LYS A 38 -18.72 -3.17 -10.27
CA LYS A 38 -19.66 -4.08 -10.95
C LYS A 38 -19.05 -4.55 -12.27
N ARG A 39 -19.04 -5.88 -12.48
CA ARG A 39 -18.66 -6.52 -13.74
C ARG A 39 -19.56 -7.72 -13.99
N ASP A 40 -20.21 -7.76 -15.15
CA ASP A 40 -21.08 -8.88 -15.60
C ASP A 40 -22.04 -9.34 -14.48
N ASP A 41 -22.82 -8.40 -13.91
CA ASP A 41 -23.76 -8.55 -12.79
C ASP A 41 -23.17 -9.06 -11.47
N LYS A 42 -21.85 -9.19 -11.37
CA LYS A 42 -21.15 -9.49 -10.11
C LYS A 42 -20.48 -8.25 -9.53
N ASN A 43 -20.58 -8.11 -8.22
CA ASN A 43 -19.80 -7.11 -7.51
C ASN A 43 -18.42 -7.68 -7.18
N LEU A 44 -17.38 -7.00 -7.64
CA LEU A 44 -15.99 -7.31 -7.31
C LEU A 44 -15.56 -6.36 -6.19
N PHE A 45 -15.04 -6.90 -5.10
CA PHE A 45 -14.54 -6.14 -3.96
C PHE A 45 -13.02 -6.09 -3.99
N PHE A 46 -12.44 -4.93 -3.73
CA PHE A 46 -10.99 -4.74 -3.77
C PHE A 46 -10.51 -4.05 -2.49
N ASN A 47 -9.38 -4.51 -1.99
CA ASN A 47 -8.56 -3.76 -1.06
C ASN A 47 -7.75 -2.75 -1.87
N SER A 48 -7.92 -1.45 -1.59
CA SER A 48 -7.45 -0.38 -2.48
C SER A 48 -6.68 0.70 -1.72
N MET A 49 -5.74 1.33 -2.42
CA MET A 49 -5.14 2.61 -2.05
C MET A 49 -5.66 3.66 -3.02
N ALA A 50 -6.24 4.72 -2.50
CA ALA A 50 -6.82 5.78 -3.32
C ALA A 50 -6.15 7.13 -3.00
N VAL A 51 -6.07 7.96 -4.03
CA VAL A 51 -5.57 9.33 -3.95
C VAL A 51 -6.71 10.29 -4.22
N PHE A 52 -6.89 11.24 -3.34
CA PHE A 52 -7.92 12.26 -3.39
C PHE A 52 -7.30 13.66 -3.42
N ASN A 53 -8.06 14.63 -3.92
CA ASN A 53 -7.78 16.04 -3.70
C ASN A 53 -8.37 16.51 -2.34
N ASN A 54 -8.19 17.79 -2.00
CA ASN A 54 -8.73 18.37 -0.78
C ASN A 54 -10.28 18.43 -0.73
N LYS A 55 -10.95 18.25 -1.88
CA LYS A 55 -12.43 18.16 -1.97
C LYS A 55 -12.93 16.72 -1.82
N LEU A 56 -12.02 15.77 -1.59
CA LEU A 56 -12.27 14.33 -1.55
C LEU A 56 -12.79 13.78 -2.88
N ASP A 57 -12.45 14.41 -3.99
CA ASP A 57 -12.67 13.82 -5.31
C ASP A 57 -11.55 12.81 -5.58
N LEU A 58 -11.93 11.62 -6.04
CA LEU A 58 -11.01 10.56 -6.38
C LEU A 58 -10.19 10.93 -7.62
N ILE A 59 -8.87 10.98 -7.49
CA ILE A 59 -7.94 11.24 -8.59
C ILE A 59 -7.53 9.92 -9.26
N VAL A 60 -7.03 8.98 -8.47
CA VAL A 60 -6.59 7.67 -8.94
C VAL A 60 -6.66 6.65 -7.82
N ASN A 61 -6.87 5.38 -8.15
CA ASN A 61 -6.79 4.29 -7.20
C ASN A 61 -5.91 3.13 -7.71
N TYR A 62 -5.37 2.40 -6.77
CA TYR A 62 -4.65 1.15 -6.96
C TYR A 62 -5.37 0.03 -6.20
N ASN A 63 -5.68 -1.06 -6.89
CA ASN A 63 -6.25 -2.25 -6.28
C ASN A 63 -5.14 -3.27 -6.00
N LYS A 64 -5.09 -3.79 -4.79
CA LYS A 64 -4.09 -4.75 -4.33
C LYS A 64 -3.95 -5.94 -5.28
N VAL A 65 -2.73 -6.20 -5.72
CA VAL A 65 -2.45 -7.27 -6.70
C VAL A 65 -2.10 -8.58 -5.99
N ASN A 66 -1.34 -8.52 -4.91
CA ASN A 66 -0.94 -9.70 -4.15
C ASN A 66 -1.78 -9.80 -2.88
N LEU A 67 -2.83 -10.59 -2.94
CA LEU A 67 -3.73 -10.83 -1.82
C LEU A 67 -3.12 -11.81 -0.82
N VAL A 68 -3.50 -11.68 0.45
CA VAL A 68 -3.11 -12.58 1.55
C VAL A 68 -3.95 -13.87 1.48
N PRO A 69 -3.32 -15.04 1.27
CA PRO A 69 -4.04 -16.31 1.29
C PRO A 69 -4.72 -16.53 2.66
N PHE A 70 -5.93 -17.07 2.64
CA PHE A 70 -6.80 -17.31 3.80
C PHE A 70 -7.26 -16.06 4.57
N GLY A 71 -6.55 -14.94 4.43
CA GLY A 71 -6.97 -13.64 4.94
C GLY A 71 -7.94 -12.96 3.98
N GLU A 72 -7.49 -12.65 2.79
CA GLU A 72 -8.23 -11.84 1.81
C GLU A 72 -8.92 -12.70 0.73
N PHE A 73 -8.46 -13.91 0.50
CA PHE A 73 -9.10 -14.88 -0.39
C PHE A 73 -8.84 -16.33 0.09
N ILE A 74 -9.68 -17.25 -0.34
CA ILE A 74 -9.51 -18.65 -0.05
C ILE A 74 -8.89 -19.32 -1.28
N PRO A 75 -7.63 -19.84 -1.19
CA PRO A 75 -7.09 -20.65 -2.26
C PRO A 75 -7.96 -21.88 -2.47
N PHE A 76 -8.19 -22.29 -3.72
CA PHE A 76 -9.02 -23.46 -4.06
C PHE A 76 -10.42 -23.42 -3.42
N GLU A 77 -11.11 -22.30 -3.52
CA GLU A 77 -12.43 -22.04 -2.89
C GLU A 77 -13.44 -23.16 -3.11
N GLY A 78 -13.41 -23.82 -4.28
CA GLY A 78 -14.28 -24.95 -4.58
C GLY A 78 -14.07 -26.17 -3.68
N ILE A 79 -12.85 -26.39 -3.17
CA ILE A 79 -12.52 -27.51 -2.26
C ILE A 79 -12.76 -27.09 -0.81
N PHE A 80 -12.26 -25.93 -0.42
CA PHE A 80 -12.35 -25.45 0.96
C PHE A 80 -13.75 -24.94 1.33
N GLY A 81 -14.54 -24.52 0.35
CA GLY A 81 -15.96 -24.18 0.54
C GLY A 81 -16.80 -25.38 1.02
N LEU A 82 -16.44 -26.62 0.60
CA LEU A 82 -17.12 -27.84 1.04
C LEU A 82 -16.95 -28.12 2.54
N ILE A 83 -15.86 -27.67 3.14
CA ILE A 83 -15.59 -27.82 4.60
C ILE A 83 -15.91 -26.55 5.39
N GLY A 84 -16.62 -25.59 4.78
CA GLY A 84 -17.14 -24.40 5.47
C GLY A 84 -16.10 -23.33 5.83
N LEU A 85 -14.88 -23.38 5.28
CA LEU A 85 -13.87 -22.35 5.51
C LEU A 85 -14.26 -21.07 4.78
N LYS A 86 -14.28 -19.95 5.53
CA LYS A 86 -14.54 -18.60 5.02
C LYS A 86 -13.31 -17.72 5.21
N SER A 87 -13.13 -16.71 4.34
CA SER A 87 -12.11 -15.67 4.51
C SER A 87 -12.33 -14.89 5.81
N VAL A 88 -11.23 -14.59 6.50
CA VAL A 88 -11.27 -13.90 7.82
C VAL A 88 -11.63 -12.42 7.70
N THR A 89 -11.32 -11.78 6.56
CA THR A 89 -11.42 -10.32 6.40
C THR A 89 -12.79 -9.82 5.94
N ASN A 90 -13.62 -10.69 5.37
CA ASN A 90 -14.96 -10.32 4.93
C ASN A 90 -15.96 -11.41 5.30
N GLU A 91 -16.99 -11.04 6.02
CA GLU A 91 -18.04 -11.96 6.44
C GLU A 91 -18.73 -12.67 5.28
N HIS A 92 -18.63 -12.17 4.05
CA HIS A 92 -19.41 -12.68 2.92
C HIS A 92 -18.67 -12.84 1.59
N HIS A 93 -17.52 -12.22 1.32
CA HIS A 93 -16.87 -12.27 0.00
C HIS A 93 -15.34 -12.15 0.07
N SER A 94 -14.63 -12.99 -0.72
CA SER A 94 -13.20 -12.84 -0.97
C SER A 94 -12.92 -11.56 -1.75
N PHE A 95 -11.79 -10.90 -1.48
CA PHE A 95 -11.33 -9.79 -2.31
C PHE A 95 -10.95 -10.26 -3.70
N SER A 96 -11.19 -9.40 -4.66
CA SER A 96 -10.77 -9.59 -6.05
C SER A 96 -9.35 -9.05 -6.23
N LYS A 97 -8.55 -9.78 -6.99
CA LYS A 97 -7.18 -9.38 -7.32
C LYS A 97 -7.16 -8.18 -8.26
N GLY A 98 -6.34 -7.18 -7.97
CA GLY A 98 -6.04 -6.08 -8.88
C GLY A 98 -5.34 -6.57 -10.15
N SER A 99 -5.51 -5.85 -11.25
CA SER A 99 -4.99 -6.27 -12.56
C SER A 99 -3.48 -6.07 -12.70
N ASN A 100 -2.96 -4.98 -12.16
CA ASN A 100 -1.57 -4.58 -12.39
C ASN A 100 -1.07 -3.60 -11.32
N ARG A 101 0.22 -3.72 -10.97
CA ARG A 101 0.91 -2.73 -10.14
C ARG A 101 1.76 -1.83 -11.02
N LYS A 102 1.37 -0.56 -11.09
CA LYS A 102 2.06 0.50 -11.82
C LYS A 102 2.26 1.70 -10.90
N PRO A 103 3.31 2.50 -11.12
CA PRO A 103 3.42 3.78 -10.45
C PRO A 103 2.19 4.65 -10.69
N LEU A 104 1.77 5.37 -9.66
CA LEU A 104 0.73 6.39 -9.73
C LEU A 104 1.41 7.72 -10.04
N ASN A 105 1.06 8.34 -11.14
CA ASN A 105 1.55 9.68 -11.47
C ASN A 105 0.67 10.72 -10.79
N LEU A 106 1.23 11.51 -9.89
CA LEU A 106 0.58 12.61 -9.20
C LEU A 106 1.21 13.92 -9.65
N LYS A 107 0.45 14.69 -10.41
CA LYS A 107 0.93 15.93 -11.00
C LYS A 107 -0.01 17.09 -10.71
N ASN A 108 0.56 18.18 -10.22
CA ASN A 108 -0.07 19.50 -10.11
C ASN A 108 0.99 20.61 -10.23
N ASN A 109 0.66 21.83 -9.82
CA ASN A 109 1.58 22.98 -9.93
C ASN A 109 2.83 22.85 -9.04
N LYS A 110 2.77 22.09 -7.94
CA LYS A 110 3.86 21.94 -6.96
C LYS A 110 4.61 20.62 -7.14
N PHE A 111 3.93 19.58 -7.60
CA PHE A 111 4.44 18.21 -7.60
C PHE A 111 4.34 17.57 -8.98
N ASP A 112 5.36 16.80 -9.32
CA ASP A 112 5.35 15.82 -10.41
C ASP A 112 6.05 14.57 -9.89
N LEU A 113 5.26 13.64 -9.34
CA LEU A 113 5.72 12.50 -8.55
C LEU A 113 5.14 11.21 -9.12
N ASN A 114 5.99 10.21 -9.24
CA ASN A 114 5.58 8.84 -9.52
C ASN A 114 5.72 8.00 -8.24
N LEU A 115 4.62 7.54 -7.70
CA LEU A 115 4.55 6.79 -6.45
C LEU A 115 4.24 5.32 -6.73
N LEU A 116 5.10 4.40 -6.29
CA LEU A 116 4.81 2.98 -6.36
C LEU A 116 3.93 2.57 -5.17
N PRO A 117 2.67 2.17 -5.38
CA PRO A 117 1.78 1.78 -4.30
C PRO A 117 2.04 0.33 -3.88
N LEU A 118 2.10 0.10 -2.57
CA LEU A 118 2.15 -1.22 -1.95
C LEU A 118 1.16 -1.27 -0.78
N ILE A 119 0.31 -2.28 -0.76
CA ILE A 119 -0.66 -2.49 0.31
C ILE A 119 -0.21 -3.69 1.15
N CYS A 120 0.12 -3.43 2.43
CA CYS A 120 0.41 -4.43 3.46
C CYS A 120 1.42 -5.51 2.98
N TYR A 121 0.97 -6.73 2.88
CA TYR A 121 1.71 -7.93 2.48
C TYR A 121 2.52 -7.78 1.18
N GLU A 122 2.17 -6.85 0.30
CA GLU A 122 2.90 -6.64 -0.96
C GLU A 122 4.35 -6.19 -0.75
N ILE A 123 4.69 -5.63 0.41
CA ILE A 123 6.07 -5.23 0.75
C ILE A 123 7.03 -6.42 0.91
N ILE A 124 6.54 -7.64 1.15
CA ILE A 124 7.41 -8.80 1.37
C ILE A 124 8.08 -9.33 0.09
N TYR A 125 7.53 -9.01 -1.09
CA TYR A 125 7.99 -9.57 -2.36
C TYR A 125 9.29 -8.93 -2.85
N SER A 126 10.42 -9.62 -2.62
CA SER A 126 11.74 -9.21 -3.09
C SER A 126 11.86 -9.31 -4.61
N GLY A 127 12.42 -8.27 -5.26
CA GLY A 127 12.68 -8.25 -6.70
C GLY A 127 11.44 -8.19 -7.61
N GLN A 128 10.23 -8.14 -7.03
CA GLN A 128 8.96 -8.23 -7.77
C GLN A 128 8.01 -7.06 -7.49
N LEU A 129 8.53 -5.91 -7.05
CA LEU A 129 7.68 -4.78 -6.67
C LEU A 129 6.91 -4.20 -7.85
N SER A 130 7.58 -3.97 -8.98
CA SER A 130 6.96 -3.50 -10.22
C SER A 130 7.81 -3.85 -11.43
N LYS A 131 7.16 -4.07 -12.57
CA LYS A 131 7.85 -4.14 -13.87
C LYS A 131 8.30 -2.76 -14.33
N ASP A 132 7.48 -1.75 -14.13
CA ASP A 132 7.82 -0.35 -14.36
C ASP A 132 8.69 0.15 -13.20
N LYS A 133 9.91 0.62 -13.53
CA LYS A 133 10.90 1.12 -12.57
C LYS A 133 10.91 2.66 -12.48
N ASN A 134 10.04 3.33 -13.24
CA ASN A 134 9.95 4.78 -13.26
C ASN A 134 9.06 5.27 -12.11
N TYR A 135 9.57 5.22 -10.88
CA TYR A 135 8.93 5.79 -9.70
C TYR A 135 9.97 6.49 -8.81
N ASP A 136 9.50 7.50 -8.10
CA ASP A 136 10.32 8.34 -7.22
C ASP A 136 10.37 7.79 -5.80
N TYR A 137 9.19 7.36 -5.29
CA TYR A 137 8.99 6.88 -3.93
C TYR A 137 8.15 5.61 -3.93
N ILE A 138 8.28 4.84 -2.86
CA ILE A 138 7.38 3.73 -2.55
C ILE A 138 6.47 4.17 -1.41
N ILE A 139 5.17 4.07 -1.60
CA ILE A 139 4.18 4.28 -0.54
C ILE A 139 3.67 2.92 -0.08
N ASN A 140 3.86 2.62 1.19
CA ASN A 140 3.35 1.39 1.78
C ASN A 140 2.32 1.71 2.88
N ILE A 141 1.06 1.37 2.65
CA ILE A 141 0.02 1.43 3.68
C ILE A 141 -0.23 0.02 4.21
N SER A 142 -0.45 -0.12 5.51
CA SER A 142 -0.59 -1.43 6.17
C SER A 142 -1.52 -1.38 7.36
N GLU A 143 -2.23 -2.49 7.60
CA GLU A 143 -2.89 -2.80 8.85
C GLU A 143 -2.13 -3.94 9.54
N ASP A 144 -1.26 -3.58 10.48
CA ASP A 144 -0.43 -4.54 11.19
C ASP A 144 -1.13 -5.12 12.44
N GLY A 145 -2.32 -4.64 12.77
CA GLY A 145 -3.14 -5.15 13.87
C GLY A 145 -3.49 -6.64 13.76
N TRP A 146 -3.49 -7.18 12.54
CA TRP A 146 -3.67 -8.61 12.28
C TRP A 146 -2.62 -9.51 12.95
N PHE A 147 -1.42 -8.98 13.15
CA PHE A 147 -0.35 -9.73 13.82
C PHE A 147 -0.50 -9.78 15.34
N GLY A 148 -1.42 -8.99 15.90
CA GLY A 148 -1.62 -8.89 17.33
C GLY A 148 -0.33 -8.46 18.06
N ASN A 149 -0.24 -8.81 19.32
CA ASN A 149 0.95 -8.53 20.15
C ASN A 149 2.03 -9.61 19.96
N SER A 150 2.61 -9.65 18.75
CA SER A 150 3.62 -10.63 18.34
C SER A 150 4.87 -9.96 17.75
N ILE A 151 5.83 -10.76 17.28
CA ILE A 151 6.98 -10.28 16.50
C ILE A 151 6.59 -9.83 15.07
N GLY A 152 5.40 -10.19 14.60
CA GLY A 152 4.91 -9.96 13.23
C GLY A 152 5.07 -8.53 12.73
N PRO A 153 4.61 -7.50 13.46
CA PRO A 153 4.78 -6.09 13.03
C PRO A 153 6.23 -5.70 12.80
N LYS A 154 7.17 -6.17 13.64
CA LYS A 154 8.60 -5.89 13.48
C LYS A 154 9.20 -6.61 12.28
N GLN A 155 8.82 -7.86 12.06
CA GLN A 155 9.24 -8.61 10.87
C GLN A 155 8.69 -7.98 9.60
N HIS A 156 7.41 -7.60 9.59
CA HIS A 156 6.78 -6.92 8.45
C HIS A 156 7.45 -5.56 8.17
N PHE A 157 7.78 -4.80 9.20
CA PHE A 157 8.53 -3.56 9.07
C PHE A 157 9.93 -3.79 8.47
N SER A 158 10.64 -4.85 8.87
CA SER A 158 11.98 -5.16 8.34
C SER A 158 11.98 -5.38 6.84
N HIS A 159 10.89 -5.93 6.26
CA HIS A 159 10.77 -6.03 4.81
C HIS A 159 10.77 -4.65 4.12
N SER A 160 10.23 -3.61 4.76
CA SER A 160 10.29 -2.25 4.20
C SER A 160 11.74 -1.76 4.11
N ILE A 161 12.57 -2.05 5.12
CA ILE A 161 14.00 -1.71 5.11
C ILE A 161 14.69 -2.39 3.92
N PHE A 162 14.49 -3.70 3.74
CA PHE A 162 15.09 -4.42 2.62
C PHE A 162 14.61 -3.89 1.26
N ARG A 163 13.32 -3.56 1.14
CA ARG A 163 12.79 -3.02 -0.14
C ARG A 163 13.36 -1.66 -0.46
N SER A 164 13.64 -0.78 0.52
CA SER A 164 14.29 0.51 0.27
C SER A 164 15.71 0.31 -0.28
N ILE A 165 16.49 -0.60 0.32
CA ILE A 165 17.85 -0.94 -0.16
C ILE A 165 17.80 -1.53 -1.57
N GLU A 166 16.95 -2.51 -1.81
CA GLU A 166 16.80 -3.18 -3.10
C GLU A 166 16.42 -2.22 -4.23
N SER A 167 15.46 -1.33 -3.94
CA SER A 167 14.97 -0.39 -4.94
C SER A 167 15.83 0.86 -5.08
N GLY A 168 16.66 1.19 -4.09
CA GLY A 168 17.37 2.46 -4.01
C GLY A 168 16.41 3.66 -3.89
N LYS A 169 15.25 3.48 -3.27
CA LYS A 169 14.19 4.48 -3.15
C LYS A 169 13.78 4.67 -1.69
N TYR A 170 13.32 5.89 -1.37
CA TYR A 170 12.63 6.12 -0.12
C TYR A 170 11.35 5.30 -0.03
N ILE A 171 11.09 4.76 1.15
CA ILE A 171 9.79 4.19 1.50
C ILE A 171 9.12 5.08 2.54
N ILE A 172 7.90 5.50 2.23
CA ILE A 172 7.00 6.19 3.13
C ILE A 172 5.97 5.15 3.57
N ARG A 173 6.11 4.69 4.81
CA ARG A 173 5.25 3.66 5.38
C ARG A 173 4.29 4.25 6.39
N SER A 174 3.00 4.01 6.20
CA SER A 174 1.93 4.28 7.16
C SER A 174 1.30 2.96 7.58
N ALA A 175 1.46 2.59 8.84
CA ALA A 175 0.97 1.33 9.38
C ALA A 175 0.05 1.59 10.58
N ASN A 176 -1.22 1.19 10.46
CA ASN A 176 -2.14 1.17 11.59
C ASN A 176 -1.77 -0.02 12.49
N ASN A 177 -1.70 0.22 13.81
CA ASN A 177 -1.22 -0.76 14.78
C ASN A 177 0.10 -1.42 14.39
N GLY A 178 1.02 -0.64 13.81
CA GLY A 178 2.33 -1.09 13.36
C GLY A 178 3.37 0.02 13.48
N ILE A 179 4.51 -0.16 12.82
CA ILE A 179 5.58 0.84 12.77
C ILE A 179 5.41 1.68 11.51
N SER A 180 5.08 2.96 11.66
CA SER A 180 5.09 3.94 10.58
C SER A 180 6.47 4.57 10.48
N ALA A 181 6.99 4.79 9.27
CA ALA A 181 8.35 5.30 9.13
C ALA A 181 8.64 5.92 7.76
N ILE A 182 9.69 6.74 7.73
CA ILE A 182 10.41 7.14 6.53
C ILE A 182 11.73 6.39 6.51
N ILE A 183 11.97 5.62 5.46
CA ILE A 183 13.16 4.79 5.28
C ILE A 183 13.88 5.27 4.03
N ASN A 184 15.14 5.65 4.18
CA ASN A 184 15.93 6.15 3.05
C ASN A 184 16.46 5.03 2.15
N PRO A 185 16.99 5.35 0.97
CA PRO A 185 17.50 4.36 -0.01
C PRO A 185 18.64 3.46 0.49
N MET A 186 19.28 3.79 1.61
CA MET A 186 20.32 2.99 2.26
C MET A 186 19.75 2.04 3.33
N GLY A 187 18.42 2.05 3.54
CA GLY A 187 17.77 1.26 4.57
C GLY A 187 17.83 1.88 5.97
N ILE A 188 18.30 3.13 6.10
CA ILE A 188 18.31 3.83 7.37
C ILE A 188 16.90 4.37 7.63
N VAL A 189 16.43 4.19 8.85
CA VAL A 189 15.15 4.72 9.30
C VAL A 189 15.37 6.16 9.76
N ASP A 190 15.01 7.12 8.90
CA ASP A 190 15.21 8.55 9.18
C ASP A 190 14.24 9.04 10.27
N GLN A 191 12.99 8.59 10.22
CA GLN A 191 11.97 8.87 11.22
C GLN A 191 11.06 7.66 11.40
N LYS A 192 10.52 7.48 12.59
CA LYS A 192 9.54 6.42 12.88
C LYS A 192 8.57 6.81 13.98
N ILE A 193 7.40 6.17 13.93
CA ILE A 193 6.41 6.11 15.00
C ILE A 193 6.35 4.66 15.45
N GLU A 194 6.56 4.40 16.72
CA GLU A 194 6.59 3.06 17.28
C GLU A 194 5.19 2.42 17.30
N PHE A 195 5.18 1.11 17.36
CA PHE A 195 3.97 0.31 17.56
C PHE A 195 3.15 0.84 18.75
N GLY A 196 1.84 0.99 18.53
CA GLY A 196 0.91 1.47 19.57
C GLY A 196 0.97 2.97 19.85
N SER A 197 1.75 3.74 19.07
CA SER A 197 1.86 5.20 19.21
C SER A 197 1.18 5.91 18.04
N ALA A 198 0.64 7.09 18.29
CA ALA A 198 0.15 7.99 17.26
C ALA A 198 1.17 9.11 17.01
N GLY A 199 1.28 9.58 15.77
CA GLY A 199 2.19 10.66 15.42
C GLY A 199 2.20 10.98 13.93
N VAL A 200 3.14 11.83 13.54
CA VAL A 200 3.39 12.25 12.17
C VAL A 200 4.88 12.08 11.87
N VAL A 201 5.20 11.64 10.66
CA VAL A 201 6.55 11.66 10.09
C VAL A 201 6.54 12.47 8.81
N GLU A 202 7.58 13.23 8.57
CA GLU A 202 7.66 14.17 7.44
C GLU A 202 8.91 13.89 6.60
N LEU A 203 8.75 13.79 5.29
CA LEU A 203 9.85 13.68 4.35
C LEU A 203 10.06 15.03 3.65
N SER A 204 11.12 15.74 4.02
CA SER A 204 11.57 16.99 3.37
C SER A 204 12.73 16.71 2.43
N SER A 205 12.60 15.74 1.53
CA SER A 205 13.70 15.30 0.65
C SER A 205 13.39 15.53 -0.80
N ASN A 206 14.43 15.87 -1.56
CA ASN A 206 14.39 15.83 -3.02
C ASN A 206 14.34 14.38 -3.50
N LYS A 207 13.78 14.18 -4.71
CA LYS A 207 13.78 12.87 -5.38
C LYS A 207 15.18 12.28 -5.39
N PHE A 208 15.33 11.07 -4.85
CA PHE A 208 16.56 10.33 -4.93
C PHE A 208 16.42 9.23 -5.99
N VAL A 209 17.16 9.41 -7.09
CA VAL A 209 17.10 8.46 -8.22
C VAL A 209 18.45 7.75 -8.29
N LYS A 210 18.58 6.61 -7.62
CA LYS A 210 19.71 5.69 -7.81
C LYS A 210 19.15 4.31 -8.16
N LEU A 211 19.44 3.87 -9.38
CA LEU A 211 19.16 2.48 -9.75
C LEU A 211 20.20 1.59 -9.05
N THR A 212 19.74 0.64 -8.30
CA THR A 212 20.60 -0.38 -7.70
C THR A 212 20.82 -1.53 -8.70
N VAL A 213 21.89 -2.27 -8.53
CA VAL A 213 22.14 -3.50 -9.30
C VAL A 213 20.96 -4.46 -9.13
N PHE A 214 20.41 -4.54 -7.92
CA PHE A 214 19.26 -5.38 -7.64
C PHE A 214 17.98 -4.92 -8.37
N THR A 215 17.77 -3.61 -8.51
CA THR A 215 16.63 -3.09 -9.30
C THR A 215 16.70 -3.54 -10.76
N THR A 216 17.92 -3.66 -11.32
CA THR A 216 18.13 -4.05 -12.71
C THR A 216 17.96 -5.55 -12.90
N TYR A 217 18.58 -6.35 -12.06
CA TYR A 217 18.69 -7.80 -12.26
C TYR A 217 17.75 -8.62 -11.36
N GLY A 218 17.28 -8.04 -10.26
CA GLY A 218 16.42 -8.71 -9.27
C GLY A 218 17.07 -9.98 -8.74
N ASN A 219 16.25 -10.98 -8.47
CA ASN A 219 16.71 -12.27 -7.96
C ASN A 219 17.55 -13.09 -8.96
N ARG A 220 17.65 -12.66 -10.23
CA ARG A 220 18.51 -13.32 -11.22
C ARG A 220 19.99 -13.30 -10.85
N ILE A 221 20.40 -12.34 -10.01
CA ILE A 221 21.78 -12.27 -9.51
C ILE A 221 22.17 -13.57 -8.80
N PHE A 222 21.28 -14.14 -8.01
CA PHE A 222 21.52 -15.40 -7.31
C PHE A 222 21.66 -16.60 -8.26
N LEU A 223 20.92 -16.60 -9.39
CA LEU A 223 21.02 -17.63 -10.40
C LEU A 223 22.33 -17.59 -11.19
N MET A 224 23.06 -16.46 -11.17
CA MET A 224 24.38 -16.32 -11.81
C MET A 224 25.52 -16.77 -10.87
N LEU A 225 25.24 -16.99 -9.57
CA LEU A 225 26.23 -17.38 -8.58
C LEU A 225 26.18 -18.88 -8.23
N ILE A 226 25.20 -19.60 -8.78
CA ILE A 226 25.02 -21.06 -8.67
C ILE A 226 25.36 -21.72 -10.00
#